data_f7f37774ed723dbd0c72e82e10c15ff2
#
_entry.id   f7f37774ed723dbd0c72e82e10c15ff2
#
_cell.length_a   1.000
_cell.length_b   1.000
_cell.length_c   1.000
_cell.angle_alpha   90.00
_cell.angle_beta   90.00
_cell.angle_gamma   90.00
#
_symmetry.space_group_name_H-M   'P 1'
#
loop_
_entity.id
_entity.type
_entity.pdbx_description
1 polymer ?
#
loop_
_entity_poly.entity_id
_entity_poly.type
_entity_poly.pdbx_seq_one_letter_code
_entity_poly.pdbx_strand_id
1 'polypeptide(L)'
;MENNRQEQVEALEVLEGFNERLLKNMGIIVKELSGRRLDDTDEFLKAIIDAINWEIQVVNGTISLLNDGENRLDKETFNKAIVELNDAILSKNDEGMAQKFEAAIPEFEKLQNVVH
;
A
#
# COMPACT_ATOMS: atom_id res chain seq x y z
N MET A 1 19.29 -19.99 -6.14
CA MET A 1 18.75 -18.95 -7.01
C MET A 1 17.34 -19.21 -7.46
N GLU A 2 17.02 -20.40 -7.92
CA GLU A 2 15.65 -20.78 -8.25
C GLU A 2 14.72 -20.63 -7.05
N ASN A 3 15.23 -20.98 -5.85
CA ASN A 3 14.46 -20.88 -4.62
C ASN A 3 14.06 -19.44 -4.31
N ASN A 4 14.93 -18.46 -4.58
CA ASN A 4 14.62 -17.06 -4.33
C ASN A 4 13.49 -16.56 -5.22
N ARG A 5 13.49 -16.98 -6.49
CA ARG A 5 12.43 -16.60 -7.41
C ARG A 5 11.09 -17.19 -6.97
N GLN A 6 11.09 -18.45 -6.56
CA GLN A 6 9.87 -19.10 -6.07
C GLN A 6 9.36 -18.42 -4.80
N GLU A 7 10.26 -18.09 -3.87
CA GLU A 7 9.90 -17.37 -2.66
C GLU A 7 9.30 -16.00 -2.97
N GLN A 8 9.87 -15.30 -3.97
CA GLN A 8 9.34 -14.01 -4.41
C GLN A 8 7.94 -14.16 -5.01
N VAL A 9 7.73 -15.18 -5.83
CA VAL A 9 6.41 -15.45 -6.42
C VAL A 9 5.38 -15.73 -5.31
N GLU A 10 5.74 -16.56 -4.35
CA GLU A 10 4.86 -16.88 -3.22
C GLU A 10 4.55 -15.63 -2.39
N ALA A 11 5.55 -14.78 -2.16
CA ALA A 11 5.35 -13.52 -1.45
C ALA A 11 4.39 -12.60 -2.20
N LEU A 12 4.51 -12.53 -3.52
CA LEU A 12 3.62 -11.72 -4.36
C LEU A 12 2.19 -12.26 -4.37
N GLU A 13 2.02 -13.58 -4.33
CA GLU A 13 0.69 -14.18 -4.24
C GLU A 13 0.01 -13.80 -2.93
N VAL A 14 0.75 -13.87 -1.82
CA VAL A 14 0.25 -13.44 -0.52
C VAL A 14 -0.05 -11.93 -0.53
N LEU A 15 0.86 -11.15 -1.10
CA LEU A 15 0.69 -9.70 -1.23
C LEU A 15 -0.59 -9.36 -1.99
N GLU A 16 -0.85 -10.03 -3.11
CA GLU A 16 -2.01 -9.75 -3.94
C GLU A 16 -3.31 -9.94 -3.17
N GLY A 17 -3.45 -11.06 -2.46
CA GLY A 17 -4.63 -11.31 -1.63
C GLY A 17 -4.77 -10.33 -0.48
N PHE A 18 -3.65 -9.98 0.15
CA PHE A 18 -3.61 -9.00 1.23
C PHE A 18 -3.92 -7.59 0.72
N ASN A 19 -3.37 -7.24 -0.44
CA ASN A 19 -3.53 -5.92 -1.05
C ASN A 19 -4.99 -5.62 -1.40
N GLU A 20 -5.74 -6.61 -1.82
CA GLU A 20 -7.18 -6.45 -2.09
C GLU A 20 -7.91 -5.94 -0.85
N ARG A 21 -7.61 -6.53 0.31
CA ARG A 21 -8.19 -6.10 1.58
C ARG A 21 -7.69 -4.73 2.01
N LEU A 22 -6.39 -4.47 1.79
CA LEU A 22 -5.80 -3.18 2.12
C LEU A 22 -6.45 -2.06 1.31
N LEU A 23 -6.65 -2.26 0.00
CA LEU A 23 -7.31 -1.26 -0.85
C LEU A 23 -8.71 -0.94 -0.35
N LYS A 24 -9.47 -1.96 0.03
CA LYS A 24 -10.81 -1.77 0.60
C LYS A 24 -10.74 -0.95 1.88
N ASN A 25 -9.80 -1.28 2.75
CA ASN A 25 -9.64 -0.57 4.02
C ASN A 25 -9.15 0.86 3.82
N MET A 26 -8.29 1.10 2.83
CA MET A 26 -7.86 2.46 2.49
C MET A 26 -9.05 3.32 2.05
N GLY A 27 -9.96 2.76 1.26
CA GLY A 27 -11.18 3.47 0.87
C GLY A 27 -12.05 3.81 2.07
N ILE A 28 -12.15 2.90 3.03
CA ILE A 28 -12.92 3.12 4.26
C ILE A 28 -12.26 4.22 5.11
N ILE A 29 -10.95 4.17 5.31
CA ILE A 29 -10.27 5.16 6.15
C ILE A 29 -10.35 6.57 5.53
N VAL A 30 -10.33 6.67 4.19
CA VAL A 30 -10.52 7.96 3.52
C VAL A 30 -11.85 8.57 3.93
N LYS A 31 -12.92 7.78 3.95
CA LYS A 31 -14.25 8.26 4.36
C LYS A 31 -14.26 8.71 5.81
N GLU A 32 -13.66 7.92 6.71
CA GLU A 32 -13.62 8.25 8.13
C GLU A 32 -12.83 9.53 8.39
N LEU A 33 -11.68 9.69 7.72
CA LEU A 33 -10.86 10.88 7.86
C LEU A 33 -11.47 12.10 7.18
N SER A 34 -12.44 11.93 6.31
CA SER A 34 -13.11 13.02 5.61
C SER A 34 -14.31 13.58 6.39
N GLY A 35 -14.32 13.44 7.70
CA GLY A 35 -15.33 14.02 8.57
C GLY A 35 -16.31 13.00 9.16
N ARG A 36 -16.01 11.70 9.01
CA ARG A 36 -16.85 10.63 9.56
C ARG A 36 -16.09 9.76 10.54
N ARG A 37 -15.26 10.39 11.36
CA ARG A 37 -14.43 9.70 12.35
C ARG A 37 -15.29 8.91 13.32
N LEU A 38 -14.85 7.66 13.59
CA LEU A 38 -15.47 6.77 14.57
C LEU A 38 -14.55 6.67 15.78
N ASP A 39 -15.02 6.03 16.84
CA ASP A 39 -14.26 5.89 18.08
C ASP A 39 -12.96 5.08 17.88
N ASP A 40 -12.96 4.16 16.92
CA ASP A 40 -11.82 3.29 16.65
C ASP A 40 -11.02 3.70 15.42
N THR A 41 -11.24 4.90 14.86
CA THR A 41 -10.55 5.35 13.66
C THR A 41 -9.04 5.36 13.84
N ASP A 42 -8.53 5.82 14.98
CA ASP A 42 -7.08 5.84 15.22
C ASP A 42 -6.47 4.44 15.24
N GLU A 43 -7.17 3.47 15.83
CA GLU A 43 -6.71 2.07 15.85
C GLU A 43 -6.74 1.47 14.45
N PHE A 44 -7.79 1.76 13.70
CA PHE A 44 -7.94 1.31 12.32
C PHE A 44 -6.84 1.91 11.43
N LEU A 45 -6.58 3.21 11.59
CA LEU A 45 -5.51 3.90 10.87
C LEU A 45 -4.16 3.25 11.14
N LYS A 46 -3.86 2.93 12.41
CA LYS A 46 -2.62 2.28 12.78
C LYS A 46 -2.48 0.92 12.11
N ALA A 47 -3.56 0.13 12.08
CA ALA A 47 -3.55 -1.17 11.44
C ALA A 47 -3.28 -1.05 9.93
N ILE A 48 -3.83 -0.04 9.28
CA ILE A 48 -3.59 0.23 7.86
C ILE A 48 -2.13 0.61 7.64
N ILE A 49 -1.57 1.47 8.49
CA ILE A 49 -0.17 1.88 8.40
C ILE A 49 0.76 0.66 8.54
N ASP A 50 0.50 -0.21 9.50
CA ASP A 50 1.29 -1.43 9.69
C ASP A 50 1.21 -2.33 8.46
N ALA A 51 0.02 -2.46 7.86
CA ALA A 51 -0.18 -3.22 6.63
C ALA A 51 0.60 -2.63 5.46
N ILE A 52 0.57 -1.30 5.31
CA ILE A 52 1.32 -0.60 4.27
C ILE A 52 2.81 -0.85 4.44
N ASN A 53 3.33 -0.76 5.66
CA ASN A 53 4.75 -0.99 5.92
C ASN A 53 5.17 -2.41 5.55
N TRP A 54 4.33 -3.40 5.84
CA TRP A 54 4.59 -4.78 5.45
C TRP A 54 4.64 -4.92 3.91
N GLU A 55 3.68 -4.30 3.21
CA GLU A 55 3.64 -4.37 1.74
C GLU A 55 4.85 -3.69 1.11
N ILE A 56 5.30 -2.57 1.69
CA ILE A 56 6.51 -1.89 1.21
C ILE A 56 7.72 -2.82 1.28
N GLN A 57 7.86 -3.57 2.36
CA GLN A 57 8.96 -4.52 2.50
C GLN A 57 8.89 -5.61 1.44
N VAL A 58 7.70 -6.15 1.17
CA VAL A 58 7.52 -7.16 0.14
C VAL A 58 7.83 -6.59 -1.25
N VAL A 59 7.32 -5.39 -1.54
CA VAL A 59 7.58 -4.73 -2.83
C VAL A 59 9.08 -4.52 -3.03
N ASN A 60 9.78 -3.99 -2.04
CA ASN A 60 11.22 -3.75 -2.14
C ASN A 60 12.01 -5.05 -2.33
N GLY A 61 11.56 -6.15 -1.75
CA GLY A 61 12.19 -7.44 -1.89
C GLY A 61 11.88 -8.16 -3.21
N THR A 62 10.85 -7.72 -3.92
CA THR A 62 10.37 -8.39 -5.14
C THR A 62 10.32 -7.47 -6.35
N ILE A 63 10.89 -6.26 -6.26
CA ILE A 63 10.74 -5.25 -7.31
C ILE A 63 11.26 -5.72 -8.67
N SER A 64 12.34 -6.48 -8.70
CA SER A 64 12.90 -7.00 -9.96
C SER A 64 11.95 -7.98 -10.63
N LEU A 65 11.26 -8.80 -9.85
CA LEU A 65 10.28 -9.75 -10.38
C LEU A 65 9.01 -9.02 -10.82
N LEU A 66 8.56 -8.02 -10.06
CA LEU A 66 7.39 -7.22 -10.40
C LEU A 66 7.54 -6.56 -11.77
N ASN A 67 8.75 -6.09 -12.08
CA ASN A 67 9.02 -5.37 -13.32
C ASN A 67 9.68 -6.25 -14.38
N ASP A 68 9.69 -7.57 -14.17
CA ASP A 68 10.27 -8.50 -15.14
C ASP A 68 9.45 -8.45 -16.42
N GLY A 69 10.07 -8.01 -17.50
CA GLY A 69 9.45 -7.91 -18.83
C GLY A 69 8.53 -6.71 -19.04
N GLU A 70 8.03 -6.10 -17.98
CA GLU A 70 7.14 -4.94 -18.06
C GLU A 70 7.40 -4.03 -16.85
N ASN A 71 7.35 -2.73 -17.08
CA ASN A 71 7.52 -1.75 -16.02
C ASN A 71 6.16 -1.52 -15.33
N ARG A 72 5.75 -2.45 -14.48
CA ARG A 72 4.44 -2.45 -13.82
C ARG A 72 4.34 -1.46 -12.67
N LEU A 73 5.47 -1.24 -11.99
CA LEU A 73 5.52 -0.36 -10.83
C LEU A 73 6.72 0.56 -10.92
N ASP A 74 6.47 1.86 -10.92
CA ASP A 74 7.53 2.85 -10.83
C ASP A 74 7.88 3.02 -9.35
N LYS A 75 9.03 2.49 -8.96
CA LYS A 75 9.49 2.50 -7.58
C LYS A 75 9.58 3.94 -7.03
N GLU A 76 10.05 4.88 -7.85
CA GLU A 76 10.18 6.27 -7.41
C GLU A 76 8.82 6.90 -7.13
N THR A 77 7.85 6.70 -8.02
CA THR A 77 6.49 7.21 -7.84
C THR A 77 5.82 6.56 -6.63
N PHE A 78 5.99 5.25 -6.47
CA PHE A 78 5.44 4.52 -5.33
C PHE A 78 6.03 5.04 -4.01
N ASN A 79 7.36 5.16 -3.94
CA ASN A 79 8.01 5.64 -2.73
C ASN A 79 7.64 7.10 -2.42
N LYS A 80 7.49 7.93 -3.43
CA LYS A 80 7.06 9.31 -3.24
C LYS A 80 5.67 9.38 -2.61
N ALA A 81 4.74 8.56 -3.08
CA ALA A 81 3.39 8.50 -2.51
C ALA A 81 3.44 8.09 -1.04
N ILE A 82 4.31 7.13 -0.70
CA ILE A 82 4.46 6.66 0.68
C ILE A 82 5.05 7.77 1.56
N VAL A 83 6.07 8.49 1.09
CA VAL A 83 6.67 9.60 1.84
C VAL A 83 5.63 10.69 2.10
N GLU A 84 4.86 11.07 1.09
CA GLU A 84 3.80 12.07 1.24
C GLU A 84 2.73 11.62 2.24
N LEU A 85 2.38 10.34 2.19
CA LEU A 85 1.42 9.76 3.13
C LEU A 85 1.95 9.82 4.57
N ASN A 86 3.22 9.45 4.77
CA ASN A 86 3.85 9.49 6.09
C ASN A 86 3.89 10.93 6.64
N ASP A 87 4.21 11.90 5.79
CA ASP A 87 4.23 13.31 6.19
C ASP A 87 2.84 13.77 6.62
N ALA A 88 1.81 13.36 5.91
CA ALA A 88 0.42 13.71 6.26
C ALA A 88 0.03 13.08 7.60
N ILE A 89 0.44 11.83 7.84
CA ILE A 89 0.16 11.14 9.11
C ILE A 89 0.83 11.87 10.28
N LEU A 90 2.07 12.31 10.09
CA LEU A 90 2.80 13.04 11.13
C LEU A 90 2.16 14.39 11.42
N SER A 91 1.52 15.01 10.45
CA SER A 91 0.83 16.29 10.62
C SER A 91 -0.44 16.18 11.46
N LYS A 92 -0.99 14.97 11.57
CA LYS A 92 -2.25 14.69 12.29
C LYS A 92 -3.44 15.48 11.75
N ASN A 93 -3.40 15.84 10.49
CA ASN A 93 -4.48 16.54 9.80
C ASN A 93 -5.33 15.52 9.04
N ASP A 94 -6.57 15.28 9.50
CA ASP A 94 -7.45 14.28 8.92
C ASP A 94 -7.71 14.52 7.43
N GLU A 95 -7.99 15.75 7.03
CA GLU A 95 -8.25 16.09 5.63
C GLU A 95 -7.01 15.82 4.77
N GLY A 96 -5.84 16.23 5.24
CA GLY A 96 -4.57 15.98 4.56
C GLY A 96 -4.28 14.49 4.43
N MET A 97 -4.53 13.72 5.50
CA MET A 97 -4.37 12.27 5.47
C MET A 97 -5.32 11.63 4.47
N ALA A 98 -6.59 12.04 4.46
CA ALA A 98 -7.58 11.51 3.52
C ALA A 98 -7.14 11.74 2.08
N GLN A 99 -6.65 12.94 1.75
CA GLN A 99 -6.17 13.27 0.41
C GLN A 99 -4.97 12.40 0.01
N LYS A 100 -4.02 12.18 0.92
CA LYS A 100 -2.83 11.39 0.61
C LYS A 100 -3.13 9.89 0.51
N PHE A 101 -4.04 9.37 1.34
CA PHE A 101 -4.51 7.99 1.18
C PHE A 101 -5.22 7.80 -0.17
N GLU A 102 -6.09 8.72 -0.53
CA GLU A 102 -6.78 8.66 -1.82
C GLU A 102 -5.78 8.69 -2.98
N ALA A 103 -4.77 9.56 -2.90
CA ALA A 103 -3.71 9.64 -3.92
C ALA A 103 -2.85 8.38 -3.96
N ALA A 104 -2.67 7.67 -2.85
CA ALA A 104 -1.87 6.46 -2.78
C ALA A 104 -2.61 5.23 -3.31
N ILE A 105 -3.94 5.21 -3.27
CA ILE A 105 -4.74 4.06 -3.71
C ILE A 105 -4.34 3.58 -5.12
N PRO A 106 -4.21 4.46 -6.15
CA PRO A 106 -3.83 3.99 -7.48
C PRO A 106 -2.47 3.28 -7.51
N GLU A 107 -1.52 3.68 -6.66
CA GLU A 107 -0.21 3.03 -6.59
C GLU A 107 -0.34 1.61 -6.05
N PHE A 108 -1.18 1.39 -5.04
CA PHE A 108 -1.43 0.06 -4.51
C PHE A 108 -2.28 -0.79 -5.46
N GLU A 109 -3.14 -0.17 -6.26
CA GLU A 109 -3.91 -0.89 -7.29
C GLU A 109 -3.00 -1.56 -8.31
N LYS A 110 -1.84 -0.97 -8.59
CA LYS A 110 -0.85 -1.56 -9.51
C LYS A 110 -0.30 -2.89 -9.01
N LEU A 111 -0.46 -3.20 -7.73
CA LEU A 111 0.00 -4.46 -7.14
C LEU A 111 -0.99 -5.60 -7.32
N GLN A 112 -2.20 -5.32 -7.80
CA GLN A 112 -3.17 -6.36 -8.12
C GLN A 112 -2.78 -7.08 -9.40
N ASN A 113 -3.01 -8.40 -9.44
CA ASN A 113 -2.74 -9.24 -10.60
C ASN A 113 -1.26 -9.27 -11.01
N VAL A 114 -0.35 -9.07 -10.07
CA VAL A 114 1.10 -9.02 -10.36
C VAL A 114 1.67 -10.40 -10.72
N VAL A 115 0.98 -11.47 -10.38
CA VAL A 115 1.40 -12.84 -10.66
C VAL A 115 0.54 -13.52 -11.75
N HIS A 116 -0.31 -12.77 -12.40
CA HIS A 116 -1.20 -13.30 -13.46
C HIS A 116 -0.85 -12.83 -14.84
#